data_effd57740fd92c0e05679d8080ce69e0
#
_entry.id   effd57740fd92c0e05679d8080ce69e0
#
_cell.length_a   1.000
_cell.length_b   1.000
_cell.length_c   1.000
_cell.angle_alpha   90.00
_cell.angle_beta   90.00
_cell.angle_gamma   90.00
#
_symmetry.space_group_name_H-M   'P 1'
#
loop_
_entity.id
_entity.type
_entity.pdbx_description
1 polymer ?
#
loop_
_entity_poly.entity_id
_entity_poly.type
_entity_poly.pdbx_seq_one_letter_code
_entity_poly.pdbx_strand_id
1 'polypeptide(L)'
;MSDATGTTDTTGTQEASPVRRPIIGPFAWRGVELAERDWIRPLPEGALDEIDAALGGVKARGLSWPEITRADFPLPHFGATLAEVGREIEHGRGFVRLRGLPVARYDEDDLRRIFWGIGTHLGTARYQNADGELIGEVRDEVRAFGAVREAFKPDPSLDFPRSSRSKARSSGPLRFHTDRCDVTALLCARPAKAGGISKAVSAVSIHNEILARRPDLLEVLYGDYYRCRVGEEKGGAAKAYALPVFAVERGYFTTQYSRTFIETAPSAPGVPPLSARQVEALDLLHEVGEELCVQAHFEPGDMQFLNNHVIYHARSAYEDDEAGHDRLLLRLWLSMPDSRPLPKGHEVLWGAIAAGALRGGIAQPS
;
A
#
# COMPACT_ATOMS: atom_id res chain seq x y z
N MET A 1 -55.04 29.93 -4.28
CA MET A 1 -55.01 28.60 -4.89
C MET A 1 -53.89 28.62 -5.92
N SER A 2 -52.79 28.12 -5.55
CA SER A 2 -51.64 27.91 -6.48
C SER A 2 -50.77 26.82 -5.86
N ASP A 3 -50.84 25.65 -6.42
CA ASP A 3 -50.06 24.48 -6.03
C ASP A 3 -48.59 24.66 -6.45
N ALA A 4 -47.72 24.58 -5.47
CA ALA A 4 -46.30 24.45 -5.71
C ALA A 4 -45.92 22.98 -5.52
N THR A 5 -45.80 22.25 -6.63
CA THR A 5 -45.23 20.91 -6.69
C THR A 5 -43.72 21.03 -6.55
N GLY A 6 -43.21 20.62 -5.38
CA GLY A 6 -41.76 20.49 -5.16
C GLY A 6 -41.21 19.29 -5.93
N THR A 7 -40.35 19.58 -6.89
CA THR A 7 -39.49 18.59 -7.54
C THR A 7 -38.33 18.27 -6.60
N THR A 8 -38.30 17.06 -6.06
CA THR A 8 -37.14 16.49 -5.37
C THR A 8 -36.03 16.23 -6.40
N ASP A 9 -35.01 17.03 -6.33
CA ASP A 9 -33.81 16.87 -7.11
C ASP A 9 -33.05 15.63 -6.57
N THR A 10 -33.15 14.53 -7.28
CA THR A 10 -32.34 13.33 -7.04
C THR A 10 -30.94 13.63 -7.57
N THR A 11 -30.04 13.98 -6.67
CA THR A 11 -28.59 14.08 -6.97
C THR A 11 -28.07 12.72 -7.40
N GLY A 12 -28.12 12.44 -8.70
CA GLY A 12 -27.46 11.31 -9.31
C GLY A 12 -25.96 11.42 -9.06
N THR A 13 -25.40 10.41 -8.41
CA THR A 13 -23.96 10.16 -8.38
C THR A 13 -23.50 10.04 -9.83
N GLN A 14 -22.65 10.98 -10.27
CA GLN A 14 -22.03 10.91 -11.58
C GLN A 14 -21.02 9.76 -11.52
N GLU A 15 -21.42 8.58 -12.03
CA GLU A 15 -20.52 7.43 -12.18
C GLU A 15 -19.36 7.85 -13.06
N ALA A 16 -18.14 7.69 -12.57
CA ALA A 16 -16.93 7.93 -13.36
C ALA A 16 -16.95 6.99 -14.56
N SER A 17 -17.11 7.55 -15.76
CA SER A 17 -17.17 6.73 -16.98
C SER A 17 -15.87 5.95 -17.17
N PRO A 18 -15.93 4.66 -17.54
CA PRO A 18 -14.75 3.85 -17.82
C PRO A 18 -13.85 4.49 -18.88
N VAL A 19 -12.55 4.45 -18.65
CA VAL A 19 -11.56 4.89 -19.64
C VAL A 19 -11.37 3.79 -20.69
N ARG A 20 -11.92 4.01 -21.90
CA ARG A 20 -11.93 3.05 -23.01
C ARG A 20 -10.79 3.29 -24.01
N ARG A 21 -9.69 3.81 -23.55
CA ARG A 21 -8.46 4.03 -24.33
C ARG A 21 -7.25 3.70 -23.47
N PRO A 22 -6.12 3.32 -24.10
CA PRO A 22 -4.89 3.13 -23.32
C PRO A 22 -4.51 4.40 -22.56
N ILE A 23 -4.14 4.21 -21.31
CA ILE A 23 -3.59 5.27 -20.44
C ILE A 23 -2.09 5.28 -20.69
N ILE A 24 -1.57 6.43 -21.09
CA ILE A 24 -0.16 6.62 -21.44
C ILE A 24 0.52 7.45 -20.35
N GLY A 25 1.74 7.08 -20.00
CA GLY A 25 2.54 7.80 -19.02
C GLY A 25 3.65 6.94 -18.45
N PRO A 26 4.54 7.48 -17.64
CA PRO A 26 5.71 6.78 -17.11
C PRO A 26 5.34 5.61 -16.20
N PHE A 27 4.15 5.58 -15.65
CA PHE A 27 3.61 4.48 -14.84
C PHE A 27 3.04 3.31 -15.68
N ALA A 28 2.92 3.45 -17.01
CA ALA A 28 2.45 2.38 -17.92
C ALA A 28 3.62 1.52 -18.41
N TRP A 29 4.30 0.82 -17.52
CA TRP A 29 5.46 -0.02 -17.80
C TRP A 29 5.12 -1.53 -17.68
N ARG A 30 5.91 -2.36 -18.34
CA ARG A 30 5.88 -3.84 -18.21
C ARG A 30 7.17 -4.29 -17.55
N GLY A 31 7.10 -5.26 -16.65
CA GLY A 31 8.26 -5.72 -15.88
C GLY A 31 9.43 -6.16 -16.74
N VAL A 32 9.16 -6.80 -17.86
CA VAL A 32 10.18 -7.25 -18.82
C VAL A 32 10.92 -6.11 -19.54
N GLU A 33 10.37 -4.90 -19.51
CA GLU A 33 10.97 -3.70 -20.11
C GLU A 33 11.87 -2.92 -19.13
N LEU A 34 11.82 -3.26 -17.84
CA LEU A 34 12.56 -2.57 -16.78
C LEU A 34 13.84 -3.33 -16.41
N ALA A 35 14.98 -2.67 -16.54
CA ALA A 35 16.20 -3.12 -15.90
C ALA A 35 16.20 -2.70 -14.42
N GLU A 36 16.94 -3.43 -13.56
CA GLU A 36 17.01 -3.09 -12.13
C GLU A 36 17.43 -1.63 -11.89
N ARG A 37 18.41 -1.11 -12.64
CA ARG A 37 18.88 0.28 -12.56
C ARG A 37 17.79 1.34 -12.82
N ASP A 38 16.67 0.97 -13.40
CA ASP A 38 15.58 1.91 -13.69
C ASP A 38 14.77 2.23 -12.43
N TRP A 39 14.76 1.34 -11.44
CA TRP A 39 13.96 1.46 -10.23
C TRP A 39 14.73 1.15 -8.92
N ILE A 40 15.92 0.52 -8.98
CA ILE A 40 16.83 0.36 -7.85
C ILE A 40 17.93 1.40 -7.98
N ARG A 41 18.04 2.26 -6.96
CA ARG A 41 19.01 3.36 -6.92
C ARG A 41 19.88 3.20 -5.68
N PRO A 42 21.22 3.33 -5.78
CA PRO A 42 22.06 3.38 -4.59
C PRO A 42 21.73 4.62 -3.75
N LEU A 43 21.99 4.55 -2.45
CA LEU A 43 22.03 5.76 -1.63
C LEU A 43 23.07 6.73 -2.20
N PRO A 44 22.79 8.03 -2.28
CA PRO A 44 23.78 9.00 -2.76
C PRO A 44 24.97 9.09 -1.81
N GLU A 45 26.09 9.56 -2.34
CA GLU A 45 27.30 9.85 -1.56
C GLU A 45 26.98 10.81 -0.41
N GLY A 46 27.50 10.56 0.78
CA GLY A 46 27.25 11.35 1.99
C GLY A 46 25.91 11.06 2.69
N ALA A 47 24.98 10.33 2.08
CA ALA A 47 23.68 10.05 2.70
C ALA A 47 23.82 9.31 4.05
N LEU A 48 24.77 8.38 4.16
CA LEU A 48 25.00 7.63 5.40
C LEU A 48 25.53 8.54 6.52
N ASP A 49 26.41 9.47 6.21
CA ASP A 49 26.92 10.43 7.20
C ASP A 49 25.82 11.34 7.72
N GLU A 50 24.91 11.80 6.85
CA GLU A 50 23.74 12.58 7.24
C GLU A 50 22.77 11.76 8.11
N ILE A 51 22.51 10.50 7.75
CA ILE A 51 21.68 9.59 8.54
C ILE A 51 22.28 9.35 9.92
N ASP A 52 23.60 9.06 9.99
CA ASP A 52 24.31 8.82 11.25
C ASP A 52 24.30 10.07 12.15
N ALA A 53 24.52 11.26 11.58
CA ALA A 53 24.48 12.52 12.30
C ALA A 53 23.05 12.81 12.84
N ALA A 54 22.02 12.62 12.02
CA ALA A 54 20.64 12.82 12.42
C ALA A 54 20.22 11.82 13.51
N LEU A 55 20.58 10.53 13.36
CA LEU A 55 20.35 9.50 14.39
C LEU A 55 21.03 9.87 15.70
N GLY A 56 22.30 10.27 15.65
CA GLY A 56 23.03 10.74 16.84
C GLY A 56 22.34 11.91 17.53
N GLY A 57 21.83 12.86 16.76
CA GLY A 57 21.09 14.02 17.25
C GLY A 57 19.81 13.66 17.98
N VAL A 58 18.97 12.77 17.44
CA VAL A 58 17.73 12.35 18.08
C VAL A 58 18.00 11.48 19.32
N LYS A 59 19.01 10.62 19.30
CA LYS A 59 19.44 9.82 20.46
C LYS A 59 19.95 10.69 21.59
N ALA A 60 20.76 11.71 21.30
CA ALA A 60 21.28 12.64 22.32
C ALA A 60 20.16 13.44 23.02
N ARG A 61 19.03 13.68 22.33
CA ARG A 61 17.83 14.32 22.87
C ARG A 61 16.85 13.35 23.54
N GLY A 62 17.10 12.06 23.48
CA GLY A 62 16.25 11.03 24.05
C GLY A 62 14.90 10.88 23.35
N LEU A 63 14.77 11.30 22.07
CA LEU A 63 13.52 11.22 21.33
C LEU A 63 13.20 9.77 20.96
N SER A 64 11.97 9.36 21.23
CA SER A 64 11.40 8.13 20.66
C SER A 64 11.06 8.34 19.19
N TRP A 65 11.03 7.26 18.39
CA TRP A 65 10.82 7.39 16.94
C TRP A 65 9.50 8.10 16.56
N PRO A 66 8.34 7.96 17.28
CA PRO A 66 7.12 8.67 16.89
C PRO A 66 7.18 10.19 17.13
N GLU A 67 8.10 10.65 17.96
CA GLU A 67 8.27 12.09 18.29
C GLU A 67 9.17 12.81 17.29
N ILE A 68 9.93 12.06 16.46
CA ILE A 68 10.87 12.62 15.50
C ILE A 68 10.09 13.32 14.39
N THR A 69 10.30 14.63 14.25
CA THR A 69 9.82 15.41 13.11
C THR A 69 10.90 15.53 12.03
N ARG A 70 10.52 16.04 10.86
CA ARG A 70 11.48 16.34 9.79
C ARG A 70 12.62 17.27 10.26
N ALA A 71 12.31 18.24 11.13
CA ALA A 71 13.30 19.16 11.67
C ALA A 71 14.27 18.47 12.65
N ASP A 72 13.81 17.41 13.32
CA ASP A 72 14.63 16.64 14.25
C ASP A 72 15.57 15.65 13.56
N PHE A 73 15.27 15.30 12.31
CA PHE A 73 16.07 14.37 11.49
C PHE A 73 16.52 15.07 10.20
N PRO A 74 17.45 16.05 10.29
CA PRO A 74 17.87 16.84 9.13
C PRO A 74 18.69 16.02 8.16
N LEU A 75 18.32 16.07 6.86
CA LEU A 75 18.99 15.42 5.75
C LEU A 75 19.26 16.48 4.66
N PRO A 76 20.27 17.34 4.83
CA PRO A 76 20.44 18.53 4.01
C PRO A 76 20.63 18.25 2.51
N HIS A 77 21.36 17.18 2.14
CA HIS A 77 21.58 16.77 0.75
C HIS A 77 20.71 15.57 0.39
N PHE A 78 20.64 14.55 1.25
CA PHE A 78 19.82 13.36 0.99
C PHE A 78 18.32 13.72 0.91
N GLY A 79 17.87 14.75 1.61
CA GLY A 79 16.50 15.27 1.49
C GLY A 79 16.12 15.69 0.08
N ALA A 80 17.05 16.17 -0.76
CA ALA A 80 16.79 16.46 -2.17
C ALA A 80 16.53 15.18 -2.98
N THR A 81 17.30 14.12 -2.73
CA THR A 81 17.06 12.78 -3.33
C THR A 81 15.69 12.23 -2.90
N LEU A 82 15.31 12.37 -1.63
CA LEU A 82 13.98 11.95 -1.16
C LEU A 82 12.85 12.74 -1.84
N ALA A 83 13.05 14.03 -2.12
CA ALA A 83 12.10 14.81 -2.92
C ALA A 83 11.99 14.30 -4.36
N GLU A 84 13.10 13.85 -4.98
CA GLU A 84 13.07 13.19 -6.29
C GLU A 84 12.35 11.84 -6.22
N VAL A 85 12.57 11.05 -5.16
CA VAL A 85 11.83 9.82 -4.89
C VAL A 85 10.33 10.11 -4.81
N GLY A 86 9.92 11.15 -4.09
CA GLY A 86 8.51 11.56 -4.02
C GLY A 86 7.92 11.87 -5.41
N ARG A 87 8.65 12.63 -6.24
CA ARG A 87 8.23 12.91 -7.63
C ARG A 87 8.15 11.67 -8.50
N GLU A 88 9.12 10.76 -8.40
CA GLU A 88 9.10 9.49 -9.15
C GLU A 88 7.91 8.61 -8.75
N ILE A 89 7.54 8.62 -7.47
CA ILE A 89 6.41 7.86 -6.95
C ILE A 89 5.08 8.45 -7.47
N GLU A 90 4.89 9.78 -7.47
CA GLU A 90 3.60 10.36 -7.87
C GLU A 90 3.50 10.61 -9.37
N HIS A 91 4.58 10.96 -10.05
CA HIS A 91 4.56 11.40 -11.45
C HIS A 91 5.41 10.52 -12.38
N GLY A 92 6.22 9.62 -11.81
CA GLY A 92 7.07 8.70 -12.56
C GLY A 92 6.49 7.29 -12.65
N ARG A 93 7.33 6.28 -12.44
CA ARG A 93 6.94 4.86 -12.50
C ARG A 93 6.01 4.40 -11.38
N GLY A 94 5.85 5.19 -10.34
CA GLY A 94 5.03 4.86 -9.18
C GLY A 94 5.75 4.00 -8.13
N PHE A 95 7.00 3.62 -8.35
CA PHE A 95 7.81 2.91 -7.36
C PHE A 95 9.29 3.15 -7.53
N VAL A 96 10.01 3.04 -6.40
CA VAL A 96 11.47 3.15 -6.38
C VAL A 96 12.01 2.35 -5.20
N ARG A 97 13.21 1.81 -5.32
CA ARG A 97 13.94 1.17 -4.23
C ARG A 97 15.29 1.86 -4.06
N LEU A 98 15.56 2.33 -2.85
CA LEU A 98 16.89 2.81 -2.46
C LEU A 98 17.64 1.64 -1.81
N ARG A 99 18.92 1.50 -2.16
CA ARG A 99 19.79 0.40 -1.71
C ARG A 99 21.05 0.93 -1.06
N GLY A 100 21.51 0.28 0.01
CA GLY A 100 22.82 0.55 0.59
C GLY A 100 22.82 1.04 2.03
N LEU A 101 21.67 1.00 2.76
CA LEU A 101 21.68 1.24 4.20
C LEU A 101 22.35 0.04 4.91
N PRO A 102 23.47 0.22 5.64
CA PRO A 102 24.20 -0.88 6.28
C PRO A 102 23.53 -1.31 7.59
N VAL A 103 22.38 -2.00 7.50
CA VAL A 103 21.51 -2.35 8.64
C VAL A 103 22.24 -3.09 9.76
N ALA A 104 23.31 -3.80 9.47
CA ALA A 104 24.13 -4.48 10.49
C ALA A 104 24.83 -3.53 11.47
N ARG A 105 24.91 -2.22 11.15
CA ARG A 105 25.49 -1.18 12.03
C ARG A 105 24.52 -0.67 13.09
N TYR A 106 23.25 -0.98 12.99
CA TYR A 106 22.17 -0.40 13.77
C TYR A 106 21.37 -1.49 14.48
N ASP A 107 20.91 -1.22 15.69
CA ASP A 107 19.91 -2.06 16.34
C ASP A 107 18.51 -1.82 15.73
N GLU A 108 17.52 -2.64 16.12
CA GLU A 108 16.17 -2.52 15.56
C GLU A 108 15.50 -1.19 15.91
N ASP A 109 15.82 -0.59 17.06
CA ASP A 109 15.25 0.68 17.50
C ASP A 109 15.87 1.85 16.72
N ASP A 110 17.17 1.78 16.45
CA ASP A 110 17.86 2.72 15.57
C ASP A 110 17.31 2.62 14.12
N LEU A 111 17.05 1.41 13.62
CA LEU A 111 16.43 1.23 12.30
C LEU A 111 15.02 1.85 12.26
N ARG A 112 14.24 1.75 13.35
CA ARG A 112 12.92 2.43 13.42
C ARG A 112 13.07 3.95 13.40
N ARG A 113 14.06 4.53 14.15
CA ARG A 113 14.34 5.98 14.13
C ARG A 113 14.77 6.45 12.74
N ILE A 114 15.69 5.74 12.10
CA ILE A 114 16.16 6.04 10.75
C ILE A 114 15.02 6.00 9.74
N PHE A 115 14.27 4.91 9.72
CA PHE A 115 13.20 4.71 8.77
C PHE A 115 12.05 5.70 8.95
N TRP A 116 11.71 6.01 10.20
CA TRP A 116 10.74 7.05 10.54
C TRP A 116 11.24 8.43 10.11
N GLY A 117 12.47 8.78 10.48
CA GLY A 117 13.08 10.06 10.11
C GLY A 117 13.09 10.29 8.60
N ILE A 118 13.49 9.29 7.81
CA ILE A 118 13.41 9.31 6.34
C ILE A 118 11.95 9.49 5.88
N GLY A 119 11.01 8.77 6.48
CA GLY A 119 9.58 8.86 6.18
C GLY A 119 9.03 10.27 6.34
N THR A 120 9.50 11.04 7.34
CA THR A 120 9.06 12.44 7.57
C THR A 120 9.44 13.41 6.46
N HIS A 121 10.44 13.06 5.62
CA HIS A 121 10.83 13.85 4.44
C HIS A 121 9.93 13.59 3.23
N LEU A 122 9.19 12.48 3.23
CA LEU A 122 8.30 12.10 2.14
C LEU A 122 6.83 12.44 2.43
N GLY A 123 6.34 12.12 3.62
CA GLY A 123 4.93 12.31 3.94
C GLY A 123 4.63 12.16 5.43
N THR A 124 3.36 12.11 5.75
CA THR A 124 2.86 11.93 7.11
C THR A 124 2.46 10.48 7.35
N ALA A 125 3.04 9.85 8.37
CA ALA A 125 2.74 8.48 8.73
C ALA A 125 1.27 8.32 9.17
N ARG A 126 0.67 7.20 8.75
CA ARG A 126 -0.72 6.83 9.05
C ARG A 126 -0.78 5.54 9.86
N TYR A 127 -1.77 5.43 10.73
CA TYR A 127 -1.99 4.21 11.49
C TYR A 127 -2.35 3.04 10.58
N GLN A 128 -1.74 1.89 10.82
CA GLN A 128 -1.90 0.69 10.01
C GLN A 128 -2.94 -0.29 10.56
N ASN A 129 -3.34 -0.11 11.82
CA ASN A 129 -4.38 -0.91 12.47
C ASN A 129 -5.10 -0.10 13.54
N ALA A 130 -6.12 -0.71 14.14
CA ALA A 130 -6.92 -0.10 15.20
C ALA A 130 -6.16 -0.01 16.56
N ASP A 131 -4.98 -0.62 16.68
CA ASP A 131 -4.14 -0.56 17.88
C ASP A 131 -3.16 0.63 17.87
N GLY A 132 -3.20 1.47 16.81
CA GLY A 132 -2.38 2.67 16.73
C GLY A 132 -0.95 2.39 16.21
N GLU A 133 -0.73 1.29 15.49
CA GLU A 133 0.58 0.97 14.95
C GLU A 133 0.93 1.90 13.78
N LEU A 134 2.00 2.68 13.92
CA LEU A 134 2.52 3.59 12.90
C LEU A 134 3.65 2.95 12.08
N ILE A 135 4.55 2.18 12.72
CA ILE A 135 5.51 1.31 12.05
C ILE A 135 5.01 -0.12 12.17
N GLY A 136 4.67 -0.74 11.05
CA GLY A 136 4.27 -2.15 11.00
C GLY A 136 5.48 -3.07 10.82
N GLU A 137 5.48 -4.21 11.50
CA GLU A 137 6.47 -5.25 11.29
C GLU A 137 5.90 -6.33 10.35
N VAL A 138 6.57 -6.56 9.23
CA VAL A 138 6.21 -7.60 8.27
C VAL A 138 7.12 -8.80 8.49
N ARG A 139 6.65 -9.72 9.33
CA ARG A 139 7.35 -10.93 9.79
C ARG A 139 6.35 -12.04 10.08
N ASP A 140 6.81 -13.28 10.28
CA ASP A 140 5.95 -14.35 10.78
C ASP A 140 5.77 -14.19 12.30
N GLU A 141 4.60 -13.73 12.73
CA GLU A 141 4.32 -13.47 14.15
C GLU A 141 4.16 -14.75 14.96
N VAL A 142 3.67 -15.84 14.34
CA VAL A 142 3.56 -17.14 15.03
C VAL A 142 4.94 -17.62 15.42
N ARG A 143 5.90 -17.48 14.52
CA ARG A 143 7.29 -17.86 14.77
C ARG A 143 7.97 -16.90 15.77
N ALA A 144 7.80 -15.60 15.59
CA ALA A 144 8.48 -14.59 16.40
C ALA A 144 7.96 -14.50 17.83
N PHE A 145 6.67 -14.72 18.05
CA PHE A 145 5.97 -14.47 19.33
C PHE A 145 5.15 -15.66 19.83
N GLY A 146 5.20 -16.83 19.16
CA GLY A 146 4.44 -18.02 19.51
C GLY A 146 2.94 -17.92 19.19
N ALA A 147 2.41 -16.78 18.82
CA ALA A 147 1.03 -16.59 18.39
C ALA A 147 0.86 -15.34 17.53
N VAL A 148 -0.13 -15.33 16.64
CA VAL A 148 -0.60 -14.13 15.97
C VAL A 148 -1.30 -13.24 17.00
N ARG A 149 -1.02 -11.92 16.97
CA ARG A 149 -1.70 -10.95 17.85
C ARG A 149 -3.21 -11.06 17.70
N GLU A 150 -3.95 -10.84 18.79
CA GLU A 150 -5.41 -11.02 18.85
C GLU A 150 -6.14 -10.28 17.72
N ALA A 151 -5.72 -9.05 17.41
CA ALA A 151 -6.28 -8.24 16.33
C ALA A 151 -6.20 -8.87 14.92
N PHE A 152 -5.39 -9.91 14.75
CA PHE A 152 -5.18 -10.61 13.49
C PHE A 152 -5.61 -12.07 13.51
N LYS A 153 -6.16 -12.55 14.63
CA LYS A 153 -6.74 -13.87 14.69
C LYS A 153 -7.98 -13.92 13.80
N PRO A 154 -8.21 -15.03 13.07
CA PRO A 154 -9.45 -15.20 12.35
C PRO A 154 -10.61 -15.19 13.37
N ASP A 155 -11.69 -14.51 13.03
CA ASP A 155 -12.94 -14.61 13.77
C ASP A 155 -13.47 -16.03 13.58
N PRO A 156 -13.58 -16.85 14.66
CA PRO A 156 -14.02 -18.23 14.56
C PRO A 156 -15.49 -18.37 14.11
N SER A 157 -16.26 -17.26 14.13
CA SER A 157 -17.63 -17.22 13.59
C SER A 157 -17.68 -17.00 12.08
N LEU A 158 -16.55 -16.64 11.47
CA LEU A 158 -16.43 -16.42 10.04
C LEU A 158 -15.60 -17.55 9.43
N ASP A 159 -16.16 -18.28 8.48
CA ASP A 159 -15.47 -19.35 7.73
C ASP A 159 -14.42 -18.78 6.75
N PHE A 160 -13.53 -17.88 7.26
CA PHE A 160 -12.57 -17.16 6.43
C PHE A 160 -11.12 -17.35 6.84
N PRO A 161 -10.26 -17.59 5.83
CA PRO A 161 -8.84 -17.46 6.04
C PRO A 161 -8.50 -15.99 6.30
N ARG A 162 -7.68 -15.79 7.31
CA ARG A 162 -6.95 -14.60 7.75
C ARG A 162 -7.02 -13.40 6.79
N SER A 163 -7.31 -12.22 7.29
CA SER A 163 -7.26 -10.95 6.53
C SER A 163 -5.92 -10.80 5.77
N SER A 164 -5.87 -9.96 4.73
CA SER A 164 -4.60 -9.68 4.02
C SER A 164 -3.52 -9.16 4.97
N ARG A 165 -3.91 -8.54 6.09
CA ARG A 165 -3.00 -8.11 7.15
C ARG A 165 -2.43 -9.25 7.94
N SER A 166 -3.23 -10.26 8.31
CA SER A 166 -2.71 -11.47 8.96
C SER A 166 -1.80 -12.25 8.01
N LYS A 167 -2.04 -12.19 6.68
CA LYS A 167 -1.13 -12.77 5.68
C LYS A 167 0.20 -12.02 5.60
N ALA A 168 0.21 -10.69 5.74
CA ALA A 168 1.47 -9.94 5.82
C ALA A 168 2.33 -10.34 7.03
N ARG A 169 1.70 -10.87 8.10
CA ARG A 169 2.32 -11.32 9.34
C ARG A 169 2.48 -12.86 9.41
N SER A 170 2.54 -13.50 8.27
CA SER A 170 2.76 -14.94 8.12
C SER A 170 3.75 -15.22 7.00
N SER A 171 4.34 -16.41 6.97
CA SER A 171 5.23 -16.87 5.91
C SER A 171 4.52 -17.24 4.60
N GLY A 172 3.18 -17.34 4.60
CA GLY A 172 2.41 -17.66 3.39
C GLY A 172 2.45 -16.55 2.31
N PRO A 173 2.03 -16.86 1.08
CA PRO A 173 2.05 -15.89 0.00
C PRO A 173 1.04 -14.76 0.23
N LEU A 174 1.40 -13.56 -0.21
CA LEU A 174 0.53 -12.38 -0.21
C LEU A 174 0.21 -12.01 -1.65
N ARG A 175 -1.08 -12.12 -2.02
CA ARG A 175 -1.57 -11.79 -3.36
C ARG A 175 -1.42 -10.31 -3.67
N PHE A 176 -1.44 -9.92 -4.96
CA PHE A 176 -1.47 -8.53 -5.37
C PHE A 176 -2.56 -7.74 -4.65
N HIS A 177 -2.17 -6.58 -4.11
CA HIS A 177 -3.06 -5.68 -3.38
C HIS A 177 -2.48 -4.26 -3.35
N THR A 178 -3.31 -3.32 -2.90
CA THR A 178 -2.93 -1.99 -2.44
C THR A 178 -3.12 -1.90 -0.93
N ASP A 179 -2.26 -1.12 -0.29
CA ASP A 179 -2.48 -0.70 1.09
C ASP A 179 -3.41 0.55 1.14
N ARG A 180 -3.95 0.86 2.32
CA ARG A 180 -4.85 2.01 2.55
C ARG A 180 -4.05 3.28 2.86
N CYS A 181 -3.14 3.67 1.97
CA CYS A 181 -2.30 4.87 2.09
C CYS A 181 -1.83 5.30 0.70
N ASP A 182 -1.39 6.55 0.55
CA ASP A 182 -0.84 7.00 -0.74
C ASP A 182 0.41 6.21 -1.10
N VAL A 183 1.34 6.07 -0.15
CA VAL A 183 2.60 5.36 -0.35
C VAL A 183 2.85 4.35 0.75
N THR A 184 3.12 3.12 0.35
CA THR A 184 3.70 2.09 1.23
C THR A 184 5.22 2.18 1.12
N ALA A 185 5.89 2.40 2.25
CA ALA A 185 7.33 2.29 2.38
C ALA A 185 7.69 1.03 3.15
N LEU A 186 8.74 0.34 2.70
CA LEU A 186 9.27 -0.89 3.30
C LEU A 186 10.78 -0.75 3.48
N LEU A 187 11.30 -1.04 4.67
CA LEU A 187 12.73 -1.20 4.94
C LEU A 187 13.03 -2.66 5.27
N CYS A 188 13.91 -3.28 4.53
CA CYS A 188 14.38 -4.64 4.82
C CYS A 188 15.46 -4.63 5.91
N ALA A 189 15.10 -4.93 7.13
CA ALA A 189 16.06 -5.14 8.21
C ALA A 189 16.73 -6.52 8.09
N ARG A 190 15.96 -7.56 7.80
CA ARG A 190 16.44 -8.93 7.58
C ARG A 190 15.59 -9.60 6.47
N PRO A 191 16.20 -10.13 5.40
CA PRO A 191 15.48 -10.91 4.39
C PRO A 191 15.10 -12.29 4.93
N ALA A 192 14.24 -13.00 4.22
CA ALA A 192 13.98 -14.41 4.45
C ALA A 192 15.19 -15.26 4.05
N LYS A 193 15.30 -16.49 4.60
CA LYS A 193 16.29 -17.47 4.17
C LYS A 193 16.07 -17.92 2.73
N ALA A 194 14.82 -18.13 2.35
CA ALA A 194 14.41 -18.53 1.00
C ALA A 194 13.03 -17.96 0.67
N GLY A 195 12.75 -17.74 -0.59
CA GLY A 195 11.48 -17.15 -1.03
C GLY A 195 11.37 -15.67 -0.67
N GLY A 196 10.15 -15.22 -0.31
CA GLY A 196 9.89 -13.84 0.04
C GLY A 196 10.11 -12.84 -1.10
N ILE A 197 10.00 -13.31 -2.35
CA ILE A 197 10.18 -12.50 -3.54
C ILE A 197 9.12 -11.40 -3.53
N SER A 198 9.57 -10.16 -3.58
CA SER A 198 8.71 -8.99 -3.76
C SER A 198 8.31 -8.86 -5.21
N LYS A 199 7.02 -8.66 -5.46
CA LYS A 199 6.46 -8.39 -6.78
C LYS A 199 5.84 -7.01 -6.78
N ALA A 200 6.05 -6.27 -7.87
CA ALA A 200 5.35 -5.02 -8.13
C ALA A 200 4.87 -5.00 -9.57
N VAL A 201 3.68 -4.46 -9.80
CA VAL A 201 3.10 -4.35 -11.15
C VAL A 201 2.33 -3.05 -11.30
N SER A 202 2.43 -2.44 -12.47
CA SER A 202 1.65 -1.27 -12.82
C SER A 202 0.17 -1.63 -13.01
N ALA A 203 -0.69 -1.04 -12.20
CA ALA A 203 -2.14 -1.17 -12.35
C ALA A 203 -2.62 -0.54 -13.66
N VAL A 204 -1.92 0.48 -14.17
CA VAL A 204 -2.21 1.09 -15.48
C VAL A 204 -1.87 0.14 -16.62
N SER A 205 -0.76 -0.59 -16.54
CA SER A 205 -0.42 -1.60 -17.54
C SER A 205 -1.40 -2.76 -17.54
N ILE A 206 -1.86 -3.17 -16.35
CA ILE A 206 -2.95 -4.16 -16.23
C ILE A 206 -4.23 -3.63 -16.89
N HIS A 207 -4.64 -2.38 -16.60
CA HIS A 207 -5.78 -1.74 -17.24
C HIS A 207 -5.66 -1.80 -18.79
N ASN A 208 -4.52 -1.39 -19.32
CA ASN A 208 -4.27 -1.34 -20.76
C ASN A 208 -4.29 -2.74 -21.40
N GLU A 209 -3.74 -3.74 -20.75
CA GLU A 209 -3.72 -5.12 -21.22
C GLU A 209 -5.12 -5.74 -21.22
N ILE A 210 -5.91 -5.51 -20.14
CA ILE A 210 -7.31 -5.95 -20.07
C ILE A 210 -8.14 -5.24 -21.12
N LEU A 211 -7.93 -3.94 -21.35
CA LEU A 211 -8.60 -3.18 -22.42
C LEU A 211 -8.35 -3.83 -23.80
N ALA A 212 -7.14 -4.28 -24.05
CA ALA A 212 -6.79 -4.90 -25.33
C ALA A 212 -7.37 -6.31 -25.49
N ARG A 213 -7.37 -7.12 -24.43
CA ARG A 213 -7.80 -8.53 -24.48
C ARG A 213 -9.30 -8.72 -24.27
N ARG A 214 -9.86 -8.03 -23.26
CA ARG A 214 -11.22 -8.21 -22.75
C ARG A 214 -11.82 -6.87 -22.27
N PRO A 215 -12.12 -5.95 -23.23
CA PRO A 215 -12.70 -4.64 -22.88
C PRO A 215 -14.02 -4.77 -22.12
N ASP A 216 -14.76 -5.86 -22.34
CA ASP A 216 -15.98 -6.19 -21.61
C ASP A 216 -15.73 -6.46 -20.12
N LEU A 217 -14.59 -7.04 -19.73
CA LEU A 217 -14.22 -7.26 -18.34
C LEU A 217 -13.60 -6.00 -17.73
N LEU A 218 -12.98 -5.14 -18.52
CA LEU A 218 -12.51 -3.85 -18.04
C LEU A 218 -13.66 -3.00 -17.50
N GLU A 219 -14.80 -2.97 -18.20
CA GLU A 219 -16.01 -2.26 -17.74
C GLU A 219 -16.46 -2.74 -16.36
N VAL A 220 -16.37 -4.05 -16.10
CA VAL A 220 -16.71 -4.65 -14.81
C VAL A 220 -15.82 -4.13 -13.69
N LEU A 221 -14.52 -3.88 -13.96
CA LEU A 221 -13.57 -3.37 -12.96
C LEU A 221 -13.78 -1.89 -12.60
N TYR A 222 -14.52 -1.15 -13.41
CA TYR A 222 -14.99 0.21 -13.11
C TYR A 222 -16.30 0.23 -12.33
N GLY A 223 -17.00 -0.90 -12.23
CA GLY A 223 -18.17 -1.06 -11.36
C GLY A 223 -17.78 -1.31 -9.91
N ASP A 224 -18.77 -1.25 -9.03
CA ASP A 224 -18.57 -1.42 -7.60
C ASP A 224 -18.25 -2.86 -7.20
N TYR A 225 -17.25 -2.96 -6.35
CA TYR A 225 -16.88 -4.16 -5.60
C TYR A 225 -17.00 -3.89 -4.11
N TYR A 226 -17.78 -4.71 -3.43
CA TYR A 226 -17.84 -4.66 -1.98
C TYR A 226 -16.52 -5.17 -1.37
N ARG A 227 -16.10 -4.55 -0.26
CA ARG A 227 -14.93 -4.94 0.54
C ARG A 227 -15.32 -4.96 2.00
N CYS A 228 -14.82 -5.95 2.73
CA CYS A 228 -15.07 -6.07 4.15
C CYS A 228 -13.95 -5.40 4.95
N ARG A 229 -14.31 -4.70 6.04
CA ARG A 229 -13.35 -4.05 6.96
C ARG A 229 -12.97 -4.93 8.17
N VAL A 230 -13.15 -6.24 8.07
CA VAL A 230 -12.86 -7.17 9.17
C VAL A 230 -11.44 -6.95 9.70
N GLY A 231 -11.34 -6.67 11.00
CA GLY A 231 -10.08 -6.44 11.70
C GLY A 231 -9.45 -5.05 11.48
N GLU A 232 -10.16 -4.13 10.82
CA GLU A 232 -9.65 -2.77 10.60
C GLU A 232 -10.13 -1.75 11.63
N GLU A 233 -11.27 -2.00 12.29
CA GLU A 233 -11.89 -1.04 13.21
C GLU A 233 -12.23 -1.73 14.54
N LYS A 234 -11.92 -1.07 15.67
CA LYS A 234 -12.37 -1.52 17.00
C LYS A 234 -13.86 -1.22 17.16
N GLY A 235 -14.63 -2.21 17.67
CA GLY A 235 -16.00 -2.01 18.16
C GLY A 235 -17.10 -1.88 17.11
N GLY A 236 -16.83 -2.12 15.84
CA GLY A 236 -17.85 -2.08 14.79
C GLY A 236 -18.16 -3.45 14.22
N ALA A 237 -19.45 -3.74 13.97
CA ALA A 237 -19.80 -4.82 13.05
C ALA A 237 -19.05 -4.62 11.75
N ALA A 238 -18.54 -5.70 11.14
CA ALA A 238 -17.82 -5.65 9.87
C ALA A 238 -18.67 -4.89 8.84
N LYS A 239 -18.31 -3.63 8.61
CA LYS A 239 -18.99 -2.80 7.62
C LYS A 239 -18.33 -3.04 6.30
N ALA A 240 -19.12 -3.51 5.34
CA ALA A 240 -18.69 -3.54 3.96
C ALA A 240 -18.83 -2.13 3.37
N TYR A 241 -17.97 -1.80 2.43
CA TYR A 241 -18.07 -0.61 1.60
C TYR A 241 -17.84 -1.00 0.14
N ALA A 242 -18.39 -0.25 -0.78
CA ALA A 242 -18.25 -0.47 -2.22
C ALA A 242 -17.35 0.61 -2.82
N LEU A 243 -16.42 0.19 -3.67
CA LEU A 243 -15.61 1.05 -4.53
C LEU A 243 -15.26 0.28 -5.81
N PRO A 244 -15.05 0.96 -6.94
CA PRO A 244 -14.51 0.32 -8.13
C PRO A 244 -13.06 -0.14 -7.90
N VAL A 245 -12.59 -1.05 -8.75
CA VAL A 245 -11.16 -1.43 -8.77
C VAL A 245 -10.37 -0.32 -9.46
N PHE A 246 -10.88 0.21 -10.57
CA PHE A 246 -10.29 1.31 -11.30
C PHE A 246 -11.18 2.54 -11.28
N ALA A 247 -10.56 3.70 -11.13
CA ALA A 247 -11.26 4.98 -11.23
C ALA A 247 -10.34 6.06 -11.80
N VAL A 248 -10.93 7.16 -12.28
CA VAL A 248 -10.18 8.31 -12.78
C VAL A 248 -10.84 9.59 -12.28
N GLU A 249 -10.04 10.50 -11.76
CA GLU A 249 -10.47 11.83 -11.33
C GLU A 249 -9.56 12.88 -11.96
N ARG A 250 -10.13 13.81 -12.73
CA ARG A 250 -9.38 14.90 -13.41
C ARG A 250 -8.15 14.43 -14.19
N GLY A 251 -8.26 13.25 -14.80
CA GLY A 251 -7.17 12.65 -15.57
C GLY A 251 -6.17 11.82 -14.72
N TYR A 252 -6.30 11.80 -13.42
CA TYR A 252 -5.50 10.94 -12.53
C TYR A 252 -6.17 9.58 -12.38
N PHE A 253 -5.47 8.54 -12.80
CA PHE A 253 -5.88 7.16 -12.54
C PHE A 253 -5.66 6.81 -11.08
N THR A 254 -6.58 6.08 -10.49
CA THR A 254 -6.44 5.48 -9.16
C THR A 254 -7.01 4.08 -9.14
N THR A 255 -6.48 3.25 -8.27
CA THR A 255 -6.96 1.89 -8.06
C THR A 255 -7.09 1.58 -6.58
N GLN A 256 -8.03 0.70 -6.25
CA GLN A 256 -8.16 0.11 -4.93
C GLN A 256 -8.45 -1.38 -5.06
N TYR A 257 -7.48 -2.21 -4.70
CA TYR A 257 -7.57 -3.65 -4.91
C TYR A 257 -7.04 -4.45 -3.72
N SER A 258 -7.83 -5.36 -3.27
CA SER A 258 -7.42 -6.48 -2.41
C SER A 258 -8.42 -7.61 -2.62
N ARG A 259 -8.01 -8.63 -3.36
CA ARG A 259 -8.89 -9.77 -3.66
C ARG A 259 -9.43 -10.42 -2.38
N THR A 260 -8.60 -10.51 -1.34
CA THR A 260 -9.02 -11.08 -0.05
C THR A 260 -10.20 -10.29 0.54
N PHE A 261 -10.12 -8.96 0.61
CA PHE A 261 -11.21 -8.14 1.15
C PHE A 261 -12.46 -8.16 0.28
N ILE A 262 -12.32 -8.32 -1.04
CA ILE A 262 -13.44 -8.46 -1.96
C ILE A 262 -14.12 -9.82 -1.77
N GLU A 263 -13.38 -10.93 -1.74
CA GLU A 263 -13.92 -12.27 -1.57
C GLU A 263 -14.55 -12.50 -0.19
N THR A 264 -14.10 -11.77 0.84
CA THR A 264 -14.66 -11.86 2.19
C THR A 264 -15.88 -10.95 2.40
N ALA A 265 -16.11 -9.98 1.53
CA ALA A 265 -17.21 -9.02 1.69
C ALA A 265 -18.62 -9.67 1.76
N PRO A 266 -18.95 -10.73 1.00
CA PRO A 266 -20.27 -11.37 1.08
C PRO A 266 -20.62 -11.97 2.45
N SER A 267 -19.66 -12.11 3.38
CA SER A 267 -19.97 -12.51 4.76
C SER A 267 -20.64 -11.41 5.55
N ALA A 268 -20.51 -10.16 5.11
CA ALA A 268 -21.17 -9.04 5.78
C ALA A 268 -22.68 -9.03 5.41
N PRO A 269 -23.58 -8.75 6.38
CA PRO A 269 -25.02 -8.71 6.12
C PRO A 269 -25.38 -7.71 5.01
N GLY A 270 -26.22 -8.17 4.07
CA GLY A 270 -26.70 -7.33 2.96
C GLY A 270 -25.74 -7.15 1.79
N VAL A 271 -24.56 -7.77 1.81
CA VAL A 271 -23.62 -7.76 0.70
C VAL A 271 -23.91 -8.93 -0.23
N PRO A 272 -24.18 -8.67 -1.53
CA PRO A 272 -24.42 -9.72 -2.50
C PRO A 272 -23.12 -10.52 -2.79
N PRO A 273 -23.23 -11.79 -3.21
CA PRO A 273 -22.09 -12.53 -3.72
C PRO A 273 -21.54 -11.88 -5.00
N LEU A 274 -20.28 -12.14 -5.30
CA LEU A 274 -19.69 -11.75 -6.57
C LEU A 274 -20.43 -12.42 -7.73
N SER A 275 -20.69 -11.66 -8.77
CA SER A 275 -21.19 -12.23 -10.03
C SER A 275 -20.05 -13.02 -10.73
N ALA A 276 -20.42 -13.96 -11.60
CA ALA A 276 -19.46 -14.71 -12.39
C ALA A 276 -18.53 -13.80 -13.21
N ARG A 277 -19.07 -12.68 -13.73
CA ARG A 277 -18.27 -11.71 -14.48
C ARG A 277 -17.30 -10.93 -13.60
N GLN A 278 -17.66 -10.62 -12.36
CA GLN A 278 -16.74 -10.01 -11.41
C GLN A 278 -15.60 -10.97 -11.05
N VAL A 279 -15.89 -12.24 -10.86
CA VAL A 279 -14.86 -13.27 -10.59
C VAL A 279 -13.93 -13.40 -11.79
N GLU A 280 -14.46 -13.52 -13.02
CA GLU A 280 -13.69 -13.59 -14.27
C GLU A 280 -12.78 -12.36 -14.45
N ALA A 281 -13.27 -11.16 -14.15
CA ALA A 281 -12.49 -9.93 -14.23
C ALA A 281 -11.34 -9.89 -13.21
N LEU A 282 -11.57 -10.37 -11.98
CA LEU A 282 -10.54 -10.47 -10.95
C LEU A 282 -9.50 -11.55 -11.27
N ASP A 283 -9.90 -12.66 -11.91
CA ASP A 283 -9.01 -13.71 -12.35
C ASP A 283 -8.08 -13.19 -13.45
N LEU A 284 -8.63 -12.53 -14.46
CA LEU A 284 -7.85 -11.92 -15.54
C LEU A 284 -6.90 -10.83 -15.02
N LEU A 285 -7.36 -10.00 -14.06
CA LEU A 285 -6.49 -8.99 -13.42
C LEU A 285 -5.29 -9.65 -12.74
N HIS A 286 -5.51 -10.76 -12.04
CA HIS A 286 -4.43 -11.50 -11.37
C HIS A 286 -3.46 -12.12 -12.40
N GLU A 287 -3.97 -12.79 -13.43
CA GLU A 287 -3.20 -13.39 -14.52
C GLU A 287 -2.30 -12.34 -15.18
N VAL A 288 -2.88 -11.24 -15.63
CA VAL A 288 -2.14 -10.12 -16.24
C VAL A 288 -1.14 -9.51 -15.27
N GLY A 289 -1.49 -9.43 -13.99
CA GLY A 289 -0.58 -8.96 -12.94
C GLY A 289 0.68 -9.84 -12.82
N GLU A 290 0.53 -11.16 -12.85
CA GLU A 290 1.67 -12.09 -12.84
C GLU A 290 2.52 -12.01 -14.12
N GLU A 291 1.90 -11.81 -15.28
CA GLU A 291 2.61 -11.66 -16.55
C GLU A 291 3.46 -10.37 -16.63
N LEU A 292 2.96 -9.28 -16.04
CA LEU A 292 3.54 -7.95 -16.23
C LEU A 292 4.43 -7.49 -15.07
N CYS A 293 4.49 -8.22 -13.96
CA CYS A 293 5.19 -7.77 -12.76
C CYS A 293 6.72 -7.80 -12.90
N VAL A 294 7.38 -6.91 -12.15
CA VAL A 294 8.78 -7.09 -11.77
C VAL A 294 8.85 -7.95 -10.52
N GLN A 295 9.91 -8.73 -10.41
CA GLN A 295 10.17 -9.58 -9.26
C GLN A 295 11.60 -9.38 -8.80
N ALA A 296 11.81 -9.16 -7.50
CA ALA A 296 13.13 -9.02 -6.94
C ALA A 296 13.15 -9.42 -5.46
N HIS A 297 14.27 -9.97 -5.02
CA HIS A 297 14.54 -10.14 -3.59
C HIS A 297 14.85 -8.79 -2.95
N PHE A 298 14.50 -8.67 -1.68
CA PHE A 298 15.04 -7.61 -0.84
C PHE A 298 16.44 -8.01 -0.37
N GLU A 299 17.37 -7.05 -0.47
CA GLU A 299 18.64 -7.12 0.24
C GLU A 299 18.54 -6.38 1.58
N PRO A 300 19.37 -6.75 2.58
CA PRO A 300 19.43 -5.98 3.82
C PRO A 300 19.68 -4.50 3.55
N GLY A 301 18.85 -3.64 4.10
CA GLY A 301 18.94 -2.19 3.92
C GLY A 301 18.24 -1.62 2.69
N ASP A 302 17.59 -2.46 1.87
CA ASP A 302 16.73 -1.97 0.81
C ASP A 302 15.52 -1.21 1.38
N MET A 303 15.28 -0.02 0.89
CA MET A 303 14.09 0.79 1.19
C MET A 303 13.24 0.93 -0.08
N GLN A 304 12.06 0.32 -0.10
CA GLN A 304 11.15 0.36 -1.25
C GLN A 304 9.94 1.23 -0.97
N PHE A 305 9.59 2.08 -1.93
CA PHE A 305 8.45 3.00 -1.88
C PHE A 305 7.52 2.70 -3.05
N LEU A 306 6.22 2.56 -2.78
CA LEU A 306 5.21 2.15 -3.76
C LEU A 306 3.98 3.06 -3.64
N ASN A 307 3.54 3.63 -4.77
CA ASN A 307 2.29 4.40 -4.87
C ASN A 307 1.10 3.44 -5.02
N ASN A 308 0.25 3.34 -4.01
CA ASN A 308 -0.90 2.45 -4.00
C ASN A 308 -2.00 2.85 -4.99
N HIS A 309 -1.92 4.03 -5.59
CA HIS A 309 -2.89 4.45 -6.61
C HIS A 309 -2.58 3.88 -8.01
N VAL A 310 -1.35 3.43 -8.25
CA VAL A 310 -0.91 2.96 -9.58
C VAL A 310 -0.11 1.66 -9.55
N ILE A 311 0.25 1.15 -8.37
CA ILE A 311 1.05 -0.07 -8.21
C ILE A 311 0.31 -1.08 -7.34
N TYR A 312 0.24 -2.32 -7.81
CA TYR A 312 -0.06 -3.47 -6.96
C TYR A 312 1.24 -4.13 -6.54
N HIS A 313 1.26 -4.58 -5.30
CA HIS A 313 2.39 -5.32 -4.77
C HIS A 313 1.96 -6.66 -4.16
N ALA A 314 2.87 -7.61 -4.21
CA ALA A 314 2.66 -8.98 -3.75
C ALA A 314 3.97 -9.55 -3.19
N ARG A 315 3.88 -10.71 -2.58
CA ARG A 315 5.03 -11.44 -2.04
C ARG A 315 4.81 -12.94 -2.19
N SER A 316 5.83 -13.67 -2.64
CA SER A 316 5.81 -15.13 -2.59
C SER A 316 5.84 -15.63 -1.14
N ALA A 317 5.50 -16.89 -0.91
CA ALA A 317 5.80 -17.56 0.37
C ALA A 317 7.30 -17.50 0.67
N TYR A 318 7.67 -17.61 1.95
CA TYR A 318 9.05 -17.63 2.37
C TYR A 318 9.30 -18.60 3.52
N GLU A 319 10.56 -18.94 3.69
CA GLU A 319 11.08 -19.75 4.79
C GLU A 319 12.10 -18.91 5.57
N ASP A 320 12.01 -18.98 6.88
CA ASP A 320 12.97 -18.38 7.79
C ASP A 320 14.04 -19.37 8.25
N ASP A 321 15.16 -18.89 8.76
CA ASP A 321 16.22 -19.73 9.30
C ASP A 321 15.79 -20.32 10.65
N GLU A 322 16.07 -21.62 10.87
CA GLU A 322 15.83 -22.28 12.16
C GLU A 322 16.67 -21.68 13.31
N ALA A 323 17.79 -21.04 12.99
CA ALA A 323 18.73 -20.46 13.95
C ALA A 323 18.31 -19.09 14.55
N GLY A 324 17.07 -18.66 14.36
CA GLY A 324 16.55 -17.42 14.99
C GLY A 324 16.71 -16.13 14.16
N HIS A 325 17.05 -16.25 12.88
CA HIS A 325 17.03 -15.12 11.95
C HIS A 325 15.67 -15.01 11.25
N ASP A 326 14.70 -14.42 11.96
CA ASP A 326 13.39 -14.16 11.38
C ASP A 326 13.45 -13.03 10.35
N ARG A 327 12.79 -13.21 9.22
CA ARG A 327 12.54 -12.15 8.27
C ARG A 327 11.89 -10.95 8.98
N LEU A 328 12.43 -9.76 8.76
CA LEU A 328 11.85 -8.52 9.28
C LEU A 328 11.92 -7.41 8.23
N LEU A 329 10.76 -6.92 7.81
CA LEU A 329 10.65 -5.63 7.14
C LEU A 329 9.86 -4.68 8.03
N LEU A 330 10.36 -3.45 8.16
CA LEU A 330 9.60 -2.35 8.74
C LEU A 330 8.75 -1.73 7.63
N ARG A 331 7.49 -1.37 7.95
CA ARG A 331 6.56 -0.77 7.02
C ARG A 331 6.02 0.56 7.56
N LEU A 332 6.01 1.58 6.72
CA LEU A 332 5.29 2.83 6.94
C LEU A 332 4.17 2.98 5.90
N TRP A 333 3.03 3.49 6.34
CA TRP A 333 1.99 4.03 5.48
C TRP A 333 2.07 5.53 5.50
N LEU A 334 2.23 6.16 4.33
CA LEU A 334 2.42 7.59 4.21
C LEU A 334 1.25 8.23 3.44
N SER A 335 0.74 9.34 3.98
CA SER A 335 -0.08 10.30 3.24
C SER A 335 0.86 11.35 2.65
N MET A 336 0.81 11.52 1.33
CA MET A 336 1.77 12.36 0.60
C MET A 336 1.25 13.79 0.41
N PRO A 337 2.11 14.81 0.59
CA PRO A 337 1.69 16.21 0.40
C PRO A 337 1.33 16.57 -1.06
N ASP A 338 1.89 15.82 -2.03
CA ASP A 338 1.67 16.01 -3.47
C ASP A 338 0.74 14.94 -4.06
N SER A 339 -0.06 14.27 -3.22
CA SER A 339 -0.93 13.19 -3.68
C SER A 339 -2.05 13.70 -4.59
N ARG A 340 -2.44 12.85 -5.56
CA ARG A 340 -3.51 13.11 -6.55
C ARG A 340 -4.88 13.28 -5.91
N PRO A 341 -5.84 13.98 -6.56
CA PRO A 341 -7.23 13.96 -6.16
C PRO A 341 -7.83 12.57 -6.37
N LEU A 342 -8.82 12.21 -5.56
CA LEU A 342 -9.57 10.96 -5.68
C LEU A 342 -11.02 11.25 -6.05
N PRO A 343 -11.71 10.33 -6.75
CA PRO A 343 -13.11 10.47 -7.10
C PRO A 343 -14.01 10.58 -5.88
N LYS A 344 -15.13 11.28 -6.06
CA LYS A 344 -16.22 11.32 -5.07
C LYS A 344 -16.67 9.91 -4.72
N GLY A 345 -16.94 9.66 -3.45
CA GLY A 345 -17.27 8.35 -2.90
C GLY A 345 -16.06 7.60 -2.32
N HIS A 346 -14.84 7.98 -2.69
CA HIS A 346 -13.63 7.36 -2.13
C HIS A 346 -13.38 7.78 -0.67
N GLU A 347 -14.08 8.81 -0.16
CA GLU A 347 -14.02 9.23 1.25
C GLU A 347 -14.35 8.10 2.20
N VAL A 348 -15.19 7.15 1.76
CA VAL A 348 -15.58 5.97 2.55
C VAL A 348 -14.37 5.16 3.02
N LEU A 349 -13.28 5.15 2.23
CA LEU A 349 -12.03 4.47 2.57
C LEU A 349 -10.95 5.46 3.00
N TRP A 350 -10.82 6.57 2.29
CA TRP A 350 -9.67 7.47 2.39
C TRP A 350 -9.86 8.59 3.41
N GLY A 351 -11.10 8.90 3.81
CA GLY A 351 -11.44 10.02 4.67
C GLY A 351 -11.48 11.36 3.93
N ALA A 352 -10.44 11.68 3.17
CA ALA A 352 -10.34 12.87 2.34
C ALA A 352 -9.93 12.52 0.90
N ILE A 353 -10.42 13.30 -0.08
CA ILE A 353 -10.20 13.05 -1.51
C ILE A 353 -9.50 14.21 -2.24
N ALA A 354 -9.35 15.35 -1.59
CA ALA A 354 -8.62 16.46 -2.19
C ALA A 354 -7.14 16.13 -2.39
N ALA A 355 -6.54 16.67 -3.44
CA ALA A 355 -5.10 16.55 -3.66
C ALA A 355 -4.31 17.10 -2.47
N GLY A 356 -3.28 16.37 -2.04
CA GLY A 356 -2.42 16.75 -0.91
C GLY A 356 -3.08 16.68 0.48
N ALA A 357 -4.34 16.26 0.56
CA ALA A 357 -5.02 16.14 1.85
C ALA A 357 -4.44 15.00 2.70
N LEU A 358 -4.40 15.19 4.00
CA LEU A 358 -4.05 14.12 4.94
C LEU A 358 -5.14 13.04 4.89
N ARG A 359 -4.78 11.82 4.47
CA ARG A 359 -5.75 10.77 4.20
C ARG A 359 -5.21 9.36 4.41
N GLY A 360 -6.11 8.39 4.28
CA GLY A 360 -5.77 6.98 4.44
C GLY A 360 -5.47 6.58 5.88
N GLY A 361 -4.95 5.37 6.04
CA GLY A 361 -4.73 4.77 7.35
C GLY A 361 -6.02 4.34 8.04
N ILE A 362 -5.90 3.81 9.24
CA ILE A 362 -7.02 3.37 10.07
C ILE A 362 -7.33 4.44 11.10
N ALA A 363 -8.60 4.84 11.17
CA ALA A 363 -9.04 5.79 12.19
C ALA A 363 -8.81 5.21 13.60
N GLN A 364 -8.27 6.03 14.49
CA GLN A 364 -8.16 5.66 15.88
C GLN A 364 -9.51 5.94 16.58
N PRO A 365 -9.92 5.12 17.52
CA PRO A 365 -11.05 5.49 18.39
C PRO A 365 -10.73 6.79 19.11
N SER A 366 -11.70 7.72 19.08
CA SER A 366 -11.66 8.98 19.82
C SER A 366 -11.69 8.75 21.34
#